data_0566c2b97d860cc46c2dcf8672bf944e
#
_entry.id   0566c2b97d860cc46c2dcf8672bf944e
#
_cell.length_a   1.000
_cell.length_b   1.000
_cell.length_c   1.000
_cell.angle_alpha   90.00
_cell.angle_beta   90.00
_cell.angle_gamma   90.00
#
_symmetry.space_group_name_H-M   'P 1'
#
loop_
_entity.id
_entity.type
_entity.pdbx_description
1 polymer ?
#
loop_
_entity_poly.entity_id
_entity_poly.type
_entity_poly.pdbx_seq_one_letter_code
_entity_poly.pdbx_strand_id
1 'polypeptide(L)'
;MARVKRGVTARARHKKILELAEGMQGDRRLHFKAANEAVMHSLSYQYRDRKLRKGDMRGLWITRINAAARQNGLAYNQFMHGLKNAGIDINRKMLADLAIADSASFTQLVEVARGALTAA
;
A
#
# COMPACT_ATOMS: atom_id res chain seq x y z
N MET A 1 56.75 10.34 13.30
CA MET A 1 55.35 10.70 13.15
C MET A 1 54.46 9.47 13.35
N ALA A 2 53.41 9.60 14.15
CA ALA A 2 52.44 8.52 14.32
C ALA A 2 51.66 8.31 13.02
N ARG A 3 51.58 7.06 12.50
CA ARG A 3 50.85 6.71 11.31
C ARG A 3 49.34 6.52 11.65
N VAL A 4 48.48 7.31 11.05
CA VAL A 4 47.03 7.15 11.21
C VAL A 4 46.57 5.91 10.41
N LYS A 5 46.02 4.92 11.11
CA LYS A 5 45.44 3.71 10.51
C LYS A 5 43.93 3.88 10.39
N ARG A 6 43.40 3.86 9.17
CA ARG A 6 41.96 4.01 8.88
C ARG A 6 41.18 2.69 8.78
N GLY A 7 41.85 1.56 9.00
CA GLY A 7 41.25 0.23 8.76
C GLY A 7 40.00 -0.05 9.61
N VAL A 8 40.03 0.34 10.89
CA VAL A 8 38.89 0.12 11.81
C VAL A 8 37.64 0.89 11.35
N THR A 9 37.81 2.20 11.07
CA THR A 9 36.68 3.06 10.65
C THR A 9 36.12 2.68 9.28
N ALA A 10 36.99 2.31 8.32
CA ALA A 10 36.56 1.84 7.01
C ALA A 10 35.81 0.51 7.12
N ARG A 11 36.32 -0.43 7.91
CA ARG A 11 35.66 -1.73 8.14
C ARG A 11 34.29 -1.55 8.82
N ALA A 12 34.16 -0.66 9.80
CA ALA A 12 32.89 -0.37 10.45
C ALA A 12 31.84 0.17 9.46
N ARG A 13 32.23 1.09 8.57
CA ARG A 13 31.34 1.59 7.50
C ARG A 13 30.93 0.49 6.53
N HIS A 14 31.88 -0.34 6.09
CA HIS A 14 31.60 -1.45 5.18
C HIS A 14 30.68 -2.48 5.84
N LYS A 15 30.92 -2.82 7.10
CA LYS A 15 30.10 -3.76 7.88
C LYS A 15 28.65 -3.29 7.97
N LYS A 16 28.42 -2.01 8.24
CA LYS A 16 27.07 -1.42 8.29
C LYS A 16 26.31 -1.60 6.98
N ILE A 17 26.96 -1.44 5.82
CA ILE A 17 26.32 -1.64 4.52
C ILE A 17 26.06 -3.13 4.26
N LEU A 18 27.00 -4.00 4.63
CA LEU A 18 26.83 -5.46 4.46
C LEU A 18 25.71 -6.01 5.36
N GLU A 19 25.54 -5.48 6.56
CA GLU A 19 24.39 -5.81 7.43
C GLU A 19 23.05 -5.43 6.78
N LEU A 20 22.96 -4.26 6.13
CA LEU A 20 21.77 -3.86 5.37
C LEU A 20 21.53 -4.71 4.11
N ALA A 21 22.59 -5.34 3.58
CA ALA A 21 22.53 -6.23 2.43
C ALA A 21 22.34 -7.70 2.81
N GLU A 22 22.16 -8.00 4.09
CA GLU A 22 21.96 -9.37 4.55
C GLU A 22 20.73 -10.01 3.88
N GLY A 23 20.87 -11.26 3.45
CA GLY A 23 19.83 -11.98 2.70
C GLY A 23 19.78 -11.70 1.20
N MET A 24 20.54 -10.73 0.68
CA MET A 24 20.63 -10.51 -0.77
C MET A 24 21.39 -11.63 -1.47
N GLN A 25 21.03 -11.90 -2.73
CA GLN A 25 21.59 -13.01 -3.50
C GLN A 25 23.01 -12.73 -4.01
N GLY A 26 23.90 -13.72 -3.91
CA GLY A 26 25.24 -13.71 -4.48
C GLY A 26 26.15 -12.62 -3.92
N ASP A 27 26.90 -11.97 -4.79
CA ASP A 27 27.91 -10.96 -4.46
C ASP A 27 27.34 -9.70 -3.77
N ARG A 28 26.06 -9.43 -3.97
CA ARG A 28 25.36 -8.30 -3.33
C ARG A 28 25.33 -8.39 -1.80
N ARG A 29 25.53 -9.58 -1.25
CA ARG A 29 25.63 -9.85 0.17
C ARG A 29 27.06 -9.80 0.71
N LEU A 30 28.04 -10.17 -0.13
CA LEU A 30 29.41 -10.48 0.29
C LEU A 30 30.40 -9.34 0.00
N HIS A 31 30.25 -8.70 -1.16
CA HIS A 31 31.20 -7.70 -1.64
C HIS A 31 30.64 -6.27 -1.46
N PHE A 32 31.42 -5.43 -0.75
CA PHE A 32 31.00 -4.08 -0.38
C PHE A 32 30.50 -3.25 -1.56
N LYS A 33 31.17 -3.26 -2.72
CA LYS A 33 30.75 -2.44 -3.88
C LYS A 33 29.37 -2.87 -4.38
N ALA A 34 29.16 -4.15 -4.60
CA ALA A 34 27.88 -4.69 -5.06
C ALA A 34 26.78 -4.52 -4.00
N ALA A 35 27.11 -4.71 -2.72
CA ALA A 35 26.22 -4.50 -1.60
C ALA A 35 25.78 -3.04 -1.50
N ASN A 36 26.70 -2.10 -1.60
CA ASN A 36 26.40 -0.67 -1.50
C ASN A 36 25.44 -0.21 -2.61
N GLU A 37 25.68 -0.62 -3.85
CA GLU A 37 24.79 -0.33 -4.98
C GLU A 37 23.39 -0.93 -4.76
N ALA A 38 23.33 -2.19 -4.38
CA ALA A 38 22.06 -2.89 -4.13
C ALA A 38 21.27 -2.25 -2.98
N VAL A 39 21.94 -1.84 -1.89
CA VAL A 39 21.31 -1.15 -0.76
C VAL A 39 20.80 0.22 -1.17
N MET A 40 21.55 1.00 -1.96
CA MET A 40 21.10 2.30 -2.46
C MET A 40 19.82 2.17 -3.30
N HIS A 41 19.77 1.19 -4.22
CA HIS A 41 18.57 0.89 -4.99
C HIS A 41 17.41 0.46 -4.10
N SER A 42 17.66 -0.44 -3.14
CA SER A 42 16.64 -0.90 -2.19
C SER A 42 16.02 0.26 -1.41
N LEU A 43 16.82 1.16 -0.87
CA LEU A 43 16.34 2.33 -0.12
C LEU A 43 15.55 3.31 -1.00
N SER A 44 15.99 3.52 -2.23
CA SER A 44 15.28 4.34 -3.22
C SER A 44 13.91 3.74 -3.55
N TYR A 45 13.86 2.42 -3.79
CA TYR A 45 12.60 1.71 -4.05
C TYR A 45 11.68 1.70 -2.83
N GLN A 46 12.22 1.54 -1.62
CA GLN A 46 11.42 1.64 -0.40
C GLN A 46 10.72 3.00 -0.28
N TYR A 47 11.41 4.10 -0.59
CA TYR A 47 10.81 5.43 -0.58
C TYR A 47 9.70 5.56 -1.61
N ARG A 48 9.96 5.16 -2.85
CA ARG A 48 8.99 5.15 -3.94
C ARG A 48 7.77 4.31 -3.60
N ASP A 49 7.97 3.08 -3.15
CA ASP A 49 6.91 2.10 -2.98
C ASP A 49 6.06 2.38 -1.73
N ARG A 50 6.61 3.06 -0.71
CA ARG A 50 5.78 3.60 0.37
C ARG A 50 4.75 4.63 -0.13
N LYS A 51 5.06 5.38 -1.17
CA LYS A 51 4.10 6.30 -1.82
C LYS A 51 3.10 5.54 -2.69
N LEU A 52 3.57 4.60 -3.50
CA LEU A 52 2.73 3.80 -4.39
C LEU A 52 1.74 2.93 -3.61
N ARG A 53 2.15 2.33 -2.51
CA ARG A 53 1.31 1.45 -1.67
C ARG A 53 -0.03 2.08 -1.29
N LYS A 54 -0.09 3.38 -1.08
CA LYS A 54 -1.35 4.09 -0.77
C LYS A 54 -2.32 4.03 -1.95
N GLY A 55 -1.80 4.18 -3.17
CA GLY A 55 -2.57 4.04 -4.41
C GLY A 55 -3.02 2.60 -4.65
N ASP A 56 -2.14 1.63 -4.43
CA ASP A 56 -2.42 0.21 -4.61
C ASP A 56 -3.51 -0.26 -3.66
N MET A 57 -3.43 0.12 -2.38
CA MET A 57 -4.46 -0.19 -1.40
C MET A 57 -5.80 0.43 -1.77
N ARG A 58 -5.80 1.69 -2.22
CA ARG A 58 -7.04 2.34 -2.69
C ARG A 58 -7.64 1.60 -3.89
N GLY A 59 -6.83 1.19 -4.85
CA GLY A 59 -7.26 0.38 -6.00
C GLY A 59 -7.91 -0.92 -5.55
N LEU A 60 -7.29 -1.63 -4.61
CA LEU A 60 -7.82 -2.86 -4.03
C LEU A 60 -9.18 -2.64 -3.35
N TRP A 61 -9.33 -1.59 -2.54
CA TRP A 61 -10.62 -1.26 -1.92
C TRP A 61 -11.71 -0.96 -2.95
N ILE A 62 -11.38 -0.19 -3.98
CA ILE A 62 -12.33 0.11 -5.08
C ILE A 62 -12.77 -1.18 -5.76
N THR A 63 -11.86 -2.10 -6.04
CA THR A 63 -12.19 -3.40 -6.66
C THR A 63 -13.14 -4.21 -5.79
N ARG A 64 -12.90 -4.30 -4.49
CA ARG A 64 -13.76 -5.01 -3.53
C ARG A 64 -15.16 -4.40 -3.43
N ILE A 65 -15.24 -3.08 -3.27
CA ILE A 65 -16.52 -2.35 -3.23
C ILE A 65 -17.29 -2.54 -4.54
N ASN A 66 -16.62 -2.44 -5.70
CA ASN A 66 -17.24 -2.61 -6.99
C ASN A 66 -17.82 -4.03 -7.17
N ALA A 67 -17.10 -5.05 -6.74
CA ALA A 67 -17.58 -6.43 -6.79
C ALA A 67 -18.86 -6.59 -5.94
N ALA A 68 -18.86 -6.12 -4.69
CA ALA A 68 -20.00 -6.20 -3.80
C ALA A 68 -21.20 -5.35 -4.29
N ALA A 69 -20.95 -4.14 -4.81
CA ALA A 69 -21.99 -3.29 -5.36
C ALA A 69 -22.64 -3.92 -6.59
N ARG A 70 -21.86 -4.54 -7.50
CA ARG A 70 -22.37 -5.25 -8.68
C ARG A 70 -23.19 -6.48 -8.32
N GLN A 71 -22.83 -7.22 -7.28
CA GLN A 71 -23.65 -8.33 -6.77
C GLN A 71 -25.04 -7.86 -6.33
N ASN A 72 -25.14 -6.62 -5.85
CA ASN A 72 -26.40 -5.96 -5.48
C ASN A 72 -27.02 -5.13 -6.62
N GLY A 73 -26.52 -5.24 -7.85
CA GLY A 73 -27.10 -4.61 -9.05
C GLY A 73 -26.79 -3.11 -9.22
N LEU A 74 -25.78 -2.55 -8.52
CA LEU A 74 -25.31 -1.19 -8.70
C LEU A 74 -23.87 -1.16 -9.23
N ALA A 75 -23.56 -0.18 -10.10
CA ALA A 75 -22.18 0.12 -10.45
C ALA A 75 -21.47 0.93 -9.33
N TYR A 76 -20.16 0.79 -9.22
CA TYR A 76 -19.35 1.52 -8.21
C TYR A 76 -19.62 3.03 -8.18
N ASN A 77 -19.69 3.66 -9.36
CA ASN A 77 -19.92 5.11 -9.46
C ASN A 77 -21.30 5.51 -8.91
N GLN A 78 -22.33 4.73 -9.24
CA GLN A 78 -23.68 4.94 -8.76
C GLN A 78 -23.75 4.75 -7.25
N PHE A 79 -23.14 3.69 -6.72
CA PHE A 79 -23.07 3.43 -5.28
C PHE A 79 -22.43 4.58 -4.51
N MET A 80 -21.23 5.01 -4.95
CA MET A 80 -20.53 6.13 -4.29
C MET A 80 -21.27 7.46 -4.41
N HIS A 81 -21.94 7.71 -5.53
CA HIS A 81 -22.76 8.89 -5.73
C HIS A 81 -24.00 8.84 -4.85
N GLY A 82 -24.67 7.70 -4.78
CA GLY A 82 -25.83 7.52 -3.91
C GLY A 82 -25.51 7.72 -2.42
N LEU A 83 -24.38 7.16 -1.93
CA LEU A 83 -23.92 7.38 -0.56
C LEU A 83 -23.67 8.87 -0.26
N LYS A 84 -23.05 9.58 -1.21
CA LYS A 84 -22.80 11.01 -1.08
C LYS A 84 -24.12 11.81 -1.02
N ASN A 85 -25.10 11.49 -1.85
CA ASN A 85 -26.43 12.12 -1.84
C ASN A 85 -27.18 11.82 -0.55
N ALA A 86 -27.03 10.62 0.00
CA ALA A 86 -27.58 10.23 1.29
C ALA A 86 -26.88 10.87 2.50
N GLY A 87 -25.80 11.66 2.29
CA GLY A 87 -25.01 12.26 3.36
C GLY A 87 -24.16 11.28 4.17
N ILE A 88 -23.92 10.08 3.64
CA ILE A 88 -23.12 9.03 4.30
C ILE A 88 -21.65 9.20 3.92
N ASP A 89 -20.81 9.59 4.88
CA ASP A 89 -19.37 9.74 4.70
C ASP A 89 -18.61 8.60 5.36
N ILE A 90 -18.48 7.48 4.62
CA ILE A 90 -17.69 6.32 5.01
C ILE A 90 -16.50 6.19 4.06
N ASN A 91 -15.28 6.01 4.61
CA ASN A 91 -14.11 5.87 3.77
C ASN A 91 -14.06 4.50 3.05
N ARG A 92 -13.31 4.44 1.93
CA ARG A 92 -13.23 3.25 1.08
C ARG A 92 -12.67 2.03 1.78
N LYS A 93 -11.76 2.21 2.74
CA LYS A 93 -11.21 1.11 3.53
C LYS A 93 -12.32 0.43 4.33
N MET A 94 -13.10 1.21 5.07
CA MET A 94 -14.22 0.68 5.88
C MET A 94 -15.29 0.03 5.01
N LEU A 95 -15.64 0.62 3.86
CA LEU A 95 -16.58 0.03 2.92
C LEU A 95 -16.08 -1.30 2.34
N ALA A 96 -14.79 -1.39 2.04
CA ALA A 96 -14.19 -2.62 1.53
C ALA A 96 -14.10 -3.72 2.59
N ASP A 97 -13.82 -3.35 3.83
CA ASP A 97 -13.80 -4.28 4.96
C ASP A 97 -15.23 -4.77 5.29
N LEU A 98 -16.22 -3.88 5.26
CA LEU A 98 -17.64 -4.22 5.44
C LEU A 98 -18.14 -5.17 4.34
N ALA A 99 -17.75 -4.93 3.09
CA ALA A 99 -18.13 -5.77 1.96
C ALA A 99 -17.67 -7.24 2.10
N ILE A 100 -16.62 -7.49 2.89
CA ILE A 100 -16.08 -8.84 3.14
C ILE A 100 -16.64 -9.41 4.44
N ALA A 101 -16.65 -8.62 5.50
CA ALA A 101 -16.98 -9.08 6.85
C ALA A 101 -18.50 -9.22 7.05
N ASP A 102 -19.30 -8.31 6.49
CA ASP A 102 -20.75 -8.26 6.66
C ASP A 102 -21.45 -7.80 5.37
N SER A 103 -21.75 -8.77 4.53
CA SER A 103 -22.45 -8.54 3.26
C SER A 103 -23.89 -8.04 3.46
N ALA A 104 -24.54 -8.37 4.59
CA ALA A 104 -25.91 -7.93 4.88
C ALA A 104 -25.96 -6.42 5.16
N SER A 105 -25.08 -5.93 6.01
CA SER A 105 -24.95 -4.48 6.26
C SER A 105 -24.50 -3.72 5.01
N PHE A 106 -23.65 -4.31 4.17
CA PHE A 106 -23.29 -3.70 2.90
C PHE A 106 -24.50 -3.59 1.94
N THR A 107 -25.37 -4.61 1.89
CA THR A 107 -26.59 -4.59 1.09
C THR A 107 -27.54 -3.47 1.55
N GLN A 108 -27.69 -3.23 2.86
CA GLN A 108 -28.46 -2.11 3.38
C GLN A 108 -27.92 -0.75 2.91
N LEU A 109 -26.60 -0.58 2.89
CA LEU A 109 -25.98 0.63 2.34
C LEU A 109 -26.25 0.80 0.83
N VAL A 110 -26.31 -0.29 0.09
CA VAL A 110 -26.65 -0.26 -1.34
C VAL A 110 -28.12 0.17 -1.54
N GLU A 111 -29.03 -0.29 -0.71
CA GLU A 111 -30.44 0.11 -0.77
C GLU A 111 -30.63 1.58 -0.45
N VAL A 112 -29.97 2.10 0.58
CA VAL A 112 -29.95 3.52 0.91
C VAL A 112 -29.40 4.35 -0.25
N ALA A 113 -28.26 3.93 -0.82
CA ALA A 113 -27.66 4.59 -1.98
C ALA A 113 -28.60 4.60 -3.20
N ARG A 114 -29.31 3.48 -3.46
CA ARG A 114 -30.30 3.37 -4.54
C ARG A 114 -31.47 4.33 -4.33
N GLY A 115 -32.01 4.40 -3.11
CA GLY A 115 -33.07 5.32 -2.75
C GLY A 115 -32.69 6.79 -2.96
N ALA A 116 -31.48 7.16 -2.57
CA ALA A 116 -30.96 8.53 -2.74
C ALA A 116 -30.68 8.90 -4.22
N LEU A 117 -30.46 7.92 -5.10
CA LEU A 117 -30.33 8.15 -6.56
C LEU A 117 -31.68 8.37 -7.25
N THR A 118 -32.75 7.77 -6.73
CA THR A 118 -34.10 7.91 -7.31
C THR A 118 -34.82 9.16 -6.80
N ALA A 119 -34.38 9.73 -5.67
CA ALA A 119 -34.96 10.93 -5.07
C ALA A 119 -34.33 12.25 -5.57
N ALA A 120 -33.24 12.17 -6.34
CA ALA A 120 -32.52 13.32 -6.91
C ALA A 120 -32.81 13.46 -8.40
#